data_c8b32dfb44ddae232b5d476617daea01
#
_entry.id   c8b32dfb44ddae232b5d476617daea01
#
_cell.length_a   1.000
_cell.length_b   1.000
_cell.length_c   1.000
_cell.angle_alpha   90.00
_cell.angle_beta   90.00
_cell.angle_gamma   90.00
#
_symmetry.space_group_name_H-M   'P 1'
#
loop_
_entity.id
_entity.type
_entity.pdbx_description
1 polymer ?
#
loop_
_entity_poly.entity_id
_entity_poly.type
_entity_poly.pdbx_seq_one_letter_code
_entity_poly.pdbx_strand_id
1 'polypeptide(L)'
;MLKEIMKNTIEYVNSFPKKERKSYGQFFTPIQTAEYMASLIRTESEKVKILDPGAGNGLLTAAVVEHLIARGTAREISVVLYENDKNIQSLLKKNIEIISSYCSQKQVKLFIKTQKENFIVDNQKYWEMQKSKGLFDIVISNPPYLKIRKEAAESVCMSEIVHGQPNMYFLFMAMAVKMLRTNG
;
A
#
# COMPACT_ATOMS: atom_id res chain seq x y z
N MET A 1 -10.69 -14.34 4.85
CA MET A 1 -10.55 -12.97 4.38
C MET A 1 -9.82 -12.90 3.03
N LEU A 2 -8.54 -13.32 2.89
CA LEU A 2 -7.76 -13.19 1.64
C LEU A 2 -8.41 -13.86 0.42
N LYS A 3 -8.98 -15.07 0.57
CA LYS A 3 -9.67 -15.78 -0.53
C LYS A 3 -10.87 -14.99 -1.07
N GLU A 4 -11.60 -14.28 -0.21
CA GLU A 4 -12.74 -13.46 -0.60
C GLU A 4 -12.31 -12.21 -1.36
N ILE A 5 -11.27 -11.52 -0.88
CA ILE A 5 -10.65 -10.38 -1.57
C ILE A 5 -10.14 -10.82 -2.95
N MET A 6 -9.51 -11.99 -3.04
CA MET A 6 -9.04 -12.51 -4.33
C MET A 6 -10.21 -12.85 -5.27
N LYS A 7 -11.30 -13.41 -4.77
CA LYS A 7 -12.51 -13.65 -5.57
C LYS A 7 -13.03 -12.33 -6.16
N ASN A 8 -13.19 -11.29 -5.36
CA ASN A 8 -13.60 -9.97 -5.83
C ASN A 8 -12.62 -9.42 -6.89
N THR A 9 -11.33 -9.67 -6.70
CA THR A 9 -10.29 -9.24 -7.64
C THR A 9 -10.41 -9.97 -8.98
N ILE A 10 -10.64 -11.29 -8.97
CA ILE A 10 -10.84 -12.09 -10.19
C ILE A 10 -12.10 -11.62 -10.94
N GLU A 11 -13.19 -11.36 -10.24
CA GLU A 11 -14.43 -10.80 -10.82
C GLU A 11 -14.14 -9.45 -11.50
N TYR A 12 -13.44 -8.55 -10.81
CA TYR A 12 -13.01 -7.26 -11.34
C TYR A 12 -12.13 -7.42 -12.58
N VAL A 13 -11.12 -8.29 -12.52
CA VAL A 13 -10.19 -8.55 -13.61
C VAL A 13 -10.94 -9.08 -14.85
N ASN A 14 -11.96 -9.91 -14.66
CA ASN A 14 -12.76 -10.48 -15.76
C ASN A 14 -13.71 -9.44 -16.39
N SER A 15 -14.08 -8.39 -15.66
CA SER A 15 -14.96 -7.33 -16.18
C SER A 15 -14.25 -6.30 -17.06
N PHE A 16 -12.90 -6.25 -17.06
CA PHE A 16 -12.12 -5.28 -17.84
C PHE A 16 -11.30 -5.92 -18.96
N PRO A 17 -11.16 -5.26 -20.13
CA PRO A 17 -10.29 -5.71 -21.21
C PRO A 17 -8.82 -5.76 -20.78
N LYS A 18 -8.10 -6.81 -21.19
CA LYS A 18 -6.67 -7.00 -20.87
C LYS A 18 -5.79 -5.78 -21.23
N LYS A 19 -6.18 -5.04 -22.28
CA LYS A 19 -5.42 -3.87 -22.78
C LYS A 19 -5.44 -2.70 -21.80
N GLU A 20 -6.57 -2.45 -21.15
CA GLU A 20 -6.72 -1.36 -20.18
C GLU A 20 -5.93 -1.65 -18.89
N ARG A 21 -5.90 -2.92 -18.45
CA ARG A 21 -5.11 -3.35 -17.29
C ARG A 21 -3.61 -3.13 -17.47
N LYS A 22 -3.09 -3.37 -18.70
CA LYS A 22 -1.67 -3.16 -19.02
C LYS A 22 -1.26 -1.68 -18.98
N SER A 23 -2.15 -0.75 -19.33
CA SER A 23 -1.83 0.68 -19.41
C SER A 23 -1.54 1.30 -18.04
N TYR A 24 -2.10 0.73 -16.97
CA TYR A 24 -1.90 1.22 -15.59
C TYR A 24 -0.74 0.55 -14.86
N GLY A 25 -0.04 -0.40 -15.47
CA GLY A 25 1.06 -1.13 -14.82
C GLY A 25 0.59 -1.95 -13.61
N GLN A 26 -0.68 -2.31 -13.55
CA GLN A 26 -1.29 -2.97 -12.41
C GLN A 26 -1.11 -4.47 -12.48
N PHE A 27 -0.29 -4.99 -11.58
CA PHE A 27 -0.19 -6.41 -11.33
C PHE A 27 -0.72 -6.68 -9.92
N PHE A 28 -1.90 -7.32 -9.84
CA PHE A 28 -2.40 -7.76 -8.55
C PHE A 28 -1.48 -8.85 -7.98
N THR A 29 -1.08 -8.64 -6.73
CA THR A 29 -0.22 -9.57 -6.02
C THR A 29 -0.96 -10.90 -5.78
N PRO A 30 -0.36 -12.07 -6.05
CA PRO A 30 -0.93 -13.36 -5.67
C PRO A 30 -1.04 -13.50 -4.13
N ILE A 31 -2.01 -14.30 -3.64
CA ILE A 31 -2.20 -14.53 -2.20
C ILE A 31 -0.91 -15.03 -1.55
N GLN A 32 -0.27 -16.04 -2.14
CA GLN A 32 0.95 -16.65 -1.59
C GLN A 32 2.09 -15.62 -1.43
N THR A 33 2.22 -14.71 -2.40
CA THR A 33 3.20 -13.63 -2.32
C THR A 33 2.84 -12.64 -1.22
N ALA A 34 1.56 -12.26 -1.09
CA ALA A 34 1.10 -11.35 -0.05
C ALA A 34 1.29 -11.95 1.36
N GLU A 35 0.96 -13.24 1.53
CA GLU A 35 1.17 -13.98 2.78
C GLU A 35 2.67 -14.06 3.12
N TYR A 36 3.52 -14.36 2.14
CA TYR A 36 4.97 -14.38 2.33
C TYR A 36 5.50 -13.01 2.75
N MET A 37 5.14 -11.94 2.06
CA MET A 37 5.56 -10.59 2.41
C MET A 37 5.09 -10.21 3.83
N ALA A 38 3.85 -10.50 4.18
CA ALA A 38 3.34 -10.28 5.53
C ALA A 38 4.08 -11.10 6.59
N SER A 39 4.50 -12.33 6.28
CA SER A 39 5.22 -13.21 7.19
C SER A 39 6.62 -12.70 7.58
N LEU A 40 7.19 -11.77 6.80
CA LEU A 40 8.47 -11.14 7.11
C LEU A 40 8.36 -10.10 8.23
N ILE A 41 7.15 -9.63 8.55
CA ILE A 41 6.92 -8.60 9.55
C ILE A 41 7.18 -9.15 10.95
N ARG A 42 7.98 -8.40 11.71
CA ARG A 42 8.33 -8.70 13.09
C ARG A 42 8.04 -7.47 13.95
N THR A 43 6.92 -7.47 14.66
CA THR A 43 6.58 -6.42 15.62
C THR A 43 5.87 -7.02 16.82
N GLU A 44 6.15 -6.49 17.99
CA GLU A 44 5.50 -6.82 19.26
C GLU A 44 4.60 -5.67 19.73
N SER A 45 4.41 -4.65 18.90
CA SER A 45 3.60 -3.49 19.26
C SER A 45 2.11 -3.84 19.28
N GLU A 46 1.41 -3.43 20.33
CA GLU A 46 -0.06 -3.51 20.39
C GLU A 46 -0.76 -2.51 19.47
N LYS A 47 -0.07 -1.40 19.13
CA LYS A 47 -0.57 -0.37 18.22
C LYS A 47 0.35 -0.25 17.03
N VAL A 48 -0.16 -0.58 15.85
CA VAL A 48 0.63 -0.65 14.62
C VAL A 48 0.09 0.32 13.59
N LYS A 49 0.98 1.14 13.02
CA LYS A 49 0.68 2.05 11.92
C LYS A 49 1.26 1.50 10.62
N ILE A 50 0.40 1.29 9.64
CA ILE A 50 0.73 0.70 8.34
C ILE A 50 0.53 1.72 7.24
N LEU A 51 1.47 1.79 6.30
CA LEU A 51 1.33 2.49 5.03
C LEU A 51 1.33 1.48 3.89
N ASP A 52 0.35 1.61 2.99
CA ASP A 52 0.32 0.93 1.70
C ASP A 52 0.19 2.00 0.60
N PRO A 53 1.32 2.43 0.02
CA PRO A 53 1.36 3.58 -0.87
C PRO A 53 0.83 3.31 -2.29
N GLY A 54 0.51 2.08 -2.62
CA GLY A 54 -0.11 1.67 -3.88
C GLY A 54 -1.02 0.48 -3.63
N ALA A 55 -2.12 0.74 -2.91
CA ALA A 55 -2.93 -0.31 -2.29
C ALA A 55 -3.61 -1.26 -3.27
N GLY A 56 -3.88 -0.80 -4.51
CA GLY A 56 -4.55 -1.60 -5.51
C GLY A 56 -5.88 -2.14 -4.98
N ASN A 57 -6.00 -3.46 -4.94
CA ASN A 57 -7.17 -4.14 -4.38
C ASN A 57 -7.16 -4.30 -2.85
N GLY A 58 -6.12 -3.85 -2.15
CA GLY A 58 -5.96 -3.96 -0.70
C GLY A 58 -5.50 -5.33 -0.19
N LEU A 59 -5.07 -6.24 -1.07
CA LEU A 59 -4.68 -7.60 -0.67
C LEU A 59 -3.43 -7.62 0.21
N LEU A 60 -2.42 -6.80 -0.08
CA LEU A 60 -1.21 -6.71 0.75
C LEU A 60 -1.55 -6.23 2.16
N THR A 61 -2.34 -5.16 2.27
CA THR A 61 -2.85 -4.68 3.56
C THR A 61 -3.62 -5.77 4.31
N ALA A 62 -4.51 -6.50 3.61
CA ALA A 62 -5.27 -7.60 4.22
C ALA A 62 -4.35 -8.70 4.76
N ALA A 63 -3.31 -9.08 4.01
CA ALA A 63 -2.35 -10.09 4.45
C ALA A 63 -1.58 -9.65 5.70
N VAL A 64 -1.15 -8.37 5.76
CA VAL A 64 -0.50 -7.80 6.95
C VAL A 64 -1.44 -7.82 8.15
N VAL A 65 -2.69 -7.37 8.00
CA VAL A 65 -3.69 -7.38 9.06
C VAL A 65 -3.95 -8.79 9.57
N GLU A 66 -4.14 -9.77 8.66
CA GLU A 66 -4.35 -11.17 9.03
C GLU A 66 -3.15 -11.74 9.79
N HIS A 67 -1.92 -11.45 9.34
CA HIS A 67 -0.69 -11.86 10.00
C HIS A 67 -0.55 -11.28 11.41
N LEU A 68 -0.76 -9.98 11.58
CA LEU A 68 -0.68 -9.31 12.89
C LEU A 68 -1.71 -9.85 13.88
N ILE A 69 -2.93 -10.11 13.41
CA ILE A 69 -3.98 -10.70 14.23
C ILE A 69 -3.65 -12.15 14.62
N ALA A 70 -3.11 -12.94 13.68
CA ALA A 70 -2.71 -14.31 13.94
C ALA A 70 -1.57 -14.42 14.98
N ARG A 71 -0.67 -13.44 15.03
CA ARG A 71 0.37 -13.32 16.07
C ARG A 71 -0.19 -12.96 17.45
N GLY A 72 -1.39 -12.39 17.52
CA GLY A 72 -2.09 -12.08 18.77
C GLY A 72 -1.54 -10.85 19.54
N THR A 73 -0.58 -10.11 18.97
CA THR A 73 0.03 -8.94 19.64
C THR A 73 -0.74 -7.65 19.37
N ALA A 74 -1.15 -7.40 18.11
CA ALA A 74 -1.82 -6.17 17.72
C ALA A 74 -3.26 -6.08 18.30
N ARG A 75 -3.56 -4.96 18.98
CA ARG A 75 -4.88 -4.58 19.50
C ARG A 75 -5.52 -3.44 18.73
N GLU A 76 -4.66 -2.61 18.13
CA GLU A 76 -5.08 -1.44 17.36
C GLU A 76 -4.21 -1.34 16.10
N ILE A 77 -4.85 -1.29 14.95
CA ILE A 77 -4.18 -1.18 13.64
C ILE A 77 -4.71 0.08 12.95
N SER A 78 -3.80 0.97 12.57
CA SER A 78 -4.10 2.17 11.78
C SER A 78 -3.45 2.04 10.41
N VAL A 79 -4.22 2.14 9.35
CA VAL A 79 -3.75 1.96 7.97
C VAL A 79 -3.99 3.23 7.15
N VAL A 80 -2.98 3.65 6.40
CA VAL A 80 -3.11 4.66 5.35
C VAL A 80 -2.88 3.98 4.01
N LEU A 81 -3.87 4.08 3.13
CA LEU A 81 -3.87 3.50 1.79
C LEU A 81 -3.84 4.61 0.75
N TYR A 82 -2.92 4.55 -0.19
CA TYR A 82 -2.94 5.40 -1.38
C TYR A 82 -3.36 4.57 -2.59
N GLU A 83 -4.40 5.03 -3.30
CA GLU A 83 -4.83 4.45 -4.58
C GLU A 83 -5.46 5.53 -5.45
N ASN A 84 -4.77 5.90 -6.51
CA ASN A 84 -5.20 7.00 -7.39
C ASN A 84 -5.99 6.53 -8.62
N ASP A 85 -6.03 5.24 -8.91
CA ASP A 85 -6.84 4.73 -10.00
C ASP A 85 -8.33 4.66 -9.61
N LYS A 86 -9.12 5.53 -10.23
CA LYS A 86 -10.56 5.63 -9.99
C LYS A 86 -11.31 4.31 -10.25
N ASN A 87 -10.81 3.50 -11.17
CA ASN A 87 -11.47 2.23 -11.52
C ASN A 87 -11.34 1.20 -10.40
N ILE A 88 -10.22 1.23 -9.64
CA ILE A 88 -9.97 0.28 -8.55
C ILE A 88 -10.60 0.73 -7.23
N GLN A 89 -10.88 2.01 -7.06
CA GLN A 89 -11.38 2.53 -5.78
C GLN A 89 -12.66 1.83 -5.29
N SER A 90 -13.55 1.42 -6.19
CA SER A 90 -14.76 0.68 -5.81
C SER A 90 -14.43 -0.73 -5.30
N LEU A 91 -13.50 -1.42 -5.95
CA LEU A 91 -13.00 -2.72 -5.49
C LEU A 91 -12.27 -2.60 -4.15
N LEU A 92 -11.38 -1.62 -4.01
CA LEU A 92 -10.67 -1.35 -2.75
C LEU A 92 -11.65 -1.09 -1.62
N LYS A 93 -12.68 -0.24 -1.84
CA LYS A 93 -13.71 0.03 -0.84
C LYS A 93 -14.42 -1.25 -0.38
N LYS A 94 -14.87 -2.09 -1.33
CA LYS A 94 -15.51 -3.38 -1.03
C LYS A 94 -14.59 -4.29 -0.20
N ASN A 95 -13.31 -4.33 -0.53
CA ASN A 95 -12.34 -5.15 0.18
C ASN A 95 -11.98 -4.58 1.57
N ILE A 96 -11.99 -3.26 1.75
CA ILE A 96 -11.85 -2.62 3.08
C ILE A 96 -12.98 -3.03 4.02
N GLU A 97 -14.21 -3.17 3.52
CA GLU A 97 -15.36 -3.65 4.32
C GLU A 97 -15.12 -5.08 4.84
N ILE A 98 -14.53 -5.96 4.00
CA ILE A 98 -14.14 -7.31 4.41
C ILE A 98 -13.05 -7.28 5.49
N ILE A 99 -12.01 -6.45 5.31
CA ILE A 99 -10.93 -6.29 6.30
C ILE A 99 -11.49 -5.78 7.63
N SER A 100 -12.39 -4.80 7.59
CA SER A 100 -13.01 -4.20 8.76
C SER A 100 -13.89 -5.20 9.52
N SER A 101 -14.68 -5.99 8.79
CA SER A 101 -15.49 -7.07 9.36
C SER A 101 -14.62 -8.12 10.03
N TYR A 102 -13.52 -8.52 9.39
CA TYR A 102 -12.58 -9.49 9.96
C TYR A 102 -11.95 -8.99 11.27
N CYS A 103 -11.47 -7.73 11.30
CA CYS A 103 -10.93 -7.12 12.51
C CYS A 103 -11.96 -7.05 13.65
N SER A 104 -13.20 -6.67 13.33
CA SER A 104 -14.30 -6.62 14.30
C SER A 104 -14.57 -7.99 14.92
N GLN A 105 -14.64 -9.04 14.11
CA GLN A 105 -14.81 -10.43 14.58
C GLN A 105 -13.67 -10.89 15.50
N LYS A 106 -12.45 -10.36 15.28
CA LYS A 106 -11.26 -10.65 16.07
C LYS A 106 -11.03 -9.68 17.22
N GLN A 107 -11.96 -8.75 17.45
CA GLN A 107 -11.89 -7.73 18.51
C GLN A 107 -10.64 -6.83 18.43
N VAL A 108 -10.14 -6.59 17.21
CA VAL A 108 -9.03 -5.66 16.94
C VAL A 108 -9.59 -4.34 16.41
N LYS A 109 -9.17 -3.22 17.01
CA LYS A 109 -9.56 -1.90 16.53
C LYS A 109 -8.84 -1.59 15.23
N LEU A 110 -9.60 -1.23 14.20
CA LEU A 110 -9.06 -0.88 12.87
C LEU A 110 -9.48 0.55 12.50
N PHE A 111 -8.49 1.34 12.10
CA PHE A 111 -8.68 2.66 11.50
C PHE A 111 -8.07 2.66 10.12
N ILE A 112 -8.87 2.90 9.08
CA ILE A 112 -8.39 2.99 7.69
C ILE A 112 -8.66 4.38 7.13
N LYS A 113 -7.63 4.99 6.61
CA LYS A 113 -7.70 6.22 5.82
C LYS A 113 -7.28 5.92 4.39
N THR A 114 -8.16 6.21 3.42
CA THR A 114 -7.85 6.11 1.98
C THR A 114 -7.55 7.48 1.42
N GLN A 115 -6.47 7.59 0.65
CA GLN A 115 -6.04 8.75 -0.11
C GLN A 115 -6.14 8.42 -1.60
N LYS A 116 -6.67 9.38 -2.37
CA LYS A 116 -6.89 9.24 -3.83
C LYS A 116 -5.85 9.99 -4.64
N GLU A 117 -4.99 10.71 -3.95
CA GLU A 117 -3.94 11.54 -4.50
C GLU A 117 -2.76 10.68 -4.94
N ASN A 118 -1.89 11.26 -5.74
CA ASN A 118 -0.61 10.65 -6.07
C ASN A 118 0.28 10.63 -4.83
N PHE A 119 0.69 9.43 -4.41
CA PHE A 119 1.44 9.22 -3.18
C PHE A 119 2.71 10.09 -3.07
N ILE A 120 3.49 10.22 -4.15
CA ILE A 120 4.74 10.99 -4.14
C ILE A 120 4.45 12.48 -4.04
N VAL A 121 3.56 12.98 -4.89
CA VAL A 121 3.25 14.41 -4.97
C VAL A 121 2.56 14.90 -3.70
N ASP A 122 1.63 14.13 -3.15
CA ASP A 122 0.93 14.47 -1.90
C ASP A 122 1.89 14.56 -0.70
N ASN A 123 3.00 13.82 -0.75
CA ASN A 123 3.99 13.78 0.32
C ASN A 123 5.27 14.59 0.02
N GLN A 124 5.25 15.49 -0.98
CA GLN A 124 6.40 16.31 -1.34
C GLN A 124 6.96 17.08 -0.15
N LYS A 125 6.12 17.76 0.62
CA LYS A 125 6.56 18.51 1.81
C LYS A 125 7.26 17.64 2.85
N TYR A 126 6.82 16.39 3.01
CA TYR A 126 7.47 15.44 3.90
C TYR A 126 8.82 14.99 3.32
N TRP A 127 8.92 14.83 2.00
CA TRP A 127 10.17 14.51 1.32
C TRP A 127 11.22 15.60 1.51
N GLU A 128 10.85 16.87 1.41
CA GLU A 128 11.74 18.02 1.57
C GLU A 128 12.25 18.24 3.00
N MET A 129 11.66 17.61 4.00
CA MET A 129 12.13 17.72 5.39
C MET A 129 13.51 17.08 5.55
N GLN A 130 14.52 17.85 5.97
CA GLN A 130 15.89 17.36 6.23
C GLN A 130 15.94 16.35 7.37
N LYS A 131 15.14 16.54 8.43
CA LYS A 131 15.02 15.65 9.58
C LYS A 131 13.57 15.24 9.73
N SER A 132 13.18 14.11 9.15
CA SER A 132 11.87 13.52 9.36
C SER A 132 11.96 12.37 10.35
N LYS A 133 11.03 12.34 11.31
CA LYS A 133 10.77 11.10 12.07
C LYS A 133 9.84 10.25 11.24
N GLY A 134 10.15 8.97 11.09
CA GLY A 134 9.25 8.03 10.42
C GLY A 134 7.85 8.03 11.05
N LEU A 135 6.85 7.84 10.23
CA LEU A 135 5.43 7.92 10.61
C LEU A 135 4.81 6.54 10.83
N PHE A 136 5.34 5.53 10.17
CA PHE A 136 4.76 4.19 10.08
C PHE A 136 5.69 3.13 10.66
N ASP A 137 5.11 2.13 11.29
CA ASP A 137 5.82 0.96 11.82
C ASP A 137 6.06 -0.06 10.73
N ILE A 138 5.16 -0.11 9.74
CA ILE A 138 5.20 -1.03 8.60
C ILE A 138 4.88 -0.24 7.33
N VAL A 139 5.67 -0.47 6.29
CA VAL A 139 5.32 -0.09 4.92
C VAL A 139 5.28 -1.36 4.09
N ILE A 140 4.17 -1.60 3.42
CA ILE A 140 3.98 -2.74 2.52
C ILE A 140 3.53 -2.21 1.16
N SER A 141 4.14 -2.66 0.08
CA SER A 141 3.78 -2.18 -1.26
C SER A 141 4.22 -3.14 -2.35
N ASN A 142 3.47 -3.14 -3.43
CA ASN A 142 3.90 -3.59 -4.75
C ASN A 142 3.83 -2.37 -5.69
N PRO A 143 4.89 -1.53 -5.75
CA PRO A 143 4.85 -0.26 -6.46
C PRO A 143 4.69 -0.43 -7.97
N PRO A 144 4.17 0.58 -8.70
CA PRO A 144 4.04 0.52 -10.15
C PRO A 144 5.40 0.48 -10.85
N TYR A 145 5.59 -0.50 -11.73
CA TYR A 145 6.79 -0.68 -12.55
C TYR A 145 6.69 0.18 -13.82
N LEU A 146 6.78 1.49 -13.65
CA LEU A 146 6.56 2.45 -14.74
C LEU A 146 7.75 3.40 -14.88
N LYS A 147 8.31 3.49 -16.09
CA LYS A 147 9.22 4.56 -16.46
C LYS A 147 8.44 5.84 -16.68
N ILE A 148 8.89 6.93 -16.10
CA ILE A 148 8.27 8.26 -16.22
C ILE A 148 9.23 9.26 -16.83
N ARG A 149 8.71 10.40 -17.27
CA ARG A 149 9.54 11.48 -17.82
C ARG A 149 10.23 12.25 -16.69
N LYS A 150 11.35 12.92 -17.00
CA LYS A 150 12.04 13.78 -16.03
C LYS A 150 11.19 14.96 -15.56
N GLU A 151 10.30 15.42 -16.44
CA GLU A 151 9.37 16.53 -16.21
C GLU A 151 8.08 16.10 -15.49
N ALA A 152 7.88 14.80 -15.24
CA ALA A 152 6.74 14.33 -14.47
C ALA A 152 6.79 14.88 -13.04
N ALA A 153 5.63 15.19 -12.47
CA ALA A 153 5.53 15.81 -11.15
C ALA A 153 6.28 15.01 -10.07
N GLU A 154 6.22 13.69 -10.14
CA GLU A 154 6.92 12.78 -9.22
C GLU A 154 8.45 12.89 -9.36
N SER A 155 8.94 13.00 -10.59
CA SER A 155 10.39 13.17 -10.85
C SER A 155 10.88 14.53 -10.38
N VAL A 156 10.09 15.57 -10.57
CA VAL A 156 10.40 16.92 -10.10
C VAL A 156 10.40 16.97 -8.56
N CYS A 157 9.38 16.37 -7.94
CA CYS A 157 9.23 16.28 -6.48
C CYS A 157 10.47 15.66 -5.80
N MET A 158 11.09 14.67 -6.44
CA MET A 158 12.23 13.91 -5.89
C MET A 158 13.48 14.03 -6.76
N SER A 159 13.69 15.21 -7.41
CA SER A 159 14.73 15.43 -8.41
C SER A 159 16.15 15.15 -7.90
N GLU A 160 16.41 15.31 -6.62
CA GLU A 160 17.72 15.07 -5.98
C GLU A 160 18.19 13.62 -6.04
N ILE A 161 17.25 12.66 -6.18
CA ILE A 161 17.57 11.22 -6.30
C ILE A 161 17.35 10.68 -7.71
N VAL A 162 16.92 11.53 -8.66
CA VAL A 162 16.68 11.12 -10.03
C VAL A 162 17.97 11.20 -10.85
N HIS A 163 18.58 10.04 -11.09
CA HIS A 163 19.74 9.90 -11.97
C HIS A 163 19.34 9.08 -13.21
N GLY A 164 19.52 9.66 -14.41
CA GLY A 164 19.17 9.01 -15.68
C GLY A 164 17.66 8.97 -15.96
N GLN A 165 17.12 7.80 -16.30
CA GLN A 165 15.69 7.59 -16.60
C GLN A 165 14.91 7.34 -15.32
N PRO A 166 13.97 8.25 -14.91
CA PRO A 166 13.18 8.06 -13.71
C PRO A 166 12.27 6.84 -13.80
N ASN A 167 12.11 6.16 -12.66
CA ASN A 167 11.23 5.01 -12.53
C ASN A 167 10.39 5.16 -11.26
N MET A 168 9.09 5.03 -11.41
CA MET A 168 8.11 5.16 -10.32
C MET A 168 8.42 4.23 -9.15
N TYR A 169 8.84 2.99 -9.44
CA TYR A 169 9.23 2.01 -8.42
C TYR A 169 10.26 2.57 -7.43
N PHE A 170 11.35 3.18 -7.95
CA PHE A 170 12.40 3.73 -7.08
C PHE A 170 11.92 4.92 -6.27
N LEU A 171 11.10 5.79 -6.85
CA LEU A 171 10.56 6.94 -6.13
C LEU A 171 9.61 6.51 -5.01
N PHE A 172 8.76 5.53 -5.26
CA PHE A 172 7.90 4.94 -4.22
C PHE A 172 8.72 4.34 -3.09
N MET A 173 9.74 3.54 -3.42
CA MET A 173 10.61 2.91 -2.41
C MET A 173 11.35 3.95 -1.57
N ALA A 174 11.93 4.98 -2.19
CA ALA A 174 12.64 6.02 -1.47
C ALA A 174 11.74 6.80 -0.52
N MET A 175 10.55 7.23 -0.99
CA MET A 175 9.57 7.91 -0.15
C MET A 175 9.09 7.00 0.99
N ALA A 176 8.79 5.72 0.71
CA ALA A 176 8.35 4.74 1.69
C ALA A 176 9.38 4.52 2.80
N VAL A 177 10.66 4.36 2.43
CA VAL A 177 11.76 4.21 3.41
C VAL A 177 11.88 5.47 4.29
N LYS A 178 11.76 6.67 3.71
CA LYS A 178 11.78 7.92 4.49
C LYS A 178 10.64 8.01 5.51
N MET A 179 9.49 7.40 5.20
CA MET A 179 8.32 7.38 6.08
C MET A 179 8.36 6.27 7.14
N LEU A 180 9.26 5.29 6.99
CA LEU A 180 9.40 4.20 7.94
C LEU A 180 10.12 4.69 9.20
N ARG A 181 9.67 4.26 10.38
CA ARG A 181 10.33 4.54 11.67
C ARG A 181 11.67 3.84 11.75
N THR A 182 12.55 4.32 12.64
CA THR A 182 13.91 3.80 12.83
C THR A 182 13.95 2.28 13.13
N ASN A 183 12.88 1.74 13.70
CA ASN A 183 12.74 0.30 14.01
C ASN A 183 11.47 -0.30 13.31
N GLY A 184 11.07 0.29 12.24
CA GLY A 184 9.97 -0.17 11.41
C GLY A 184 10.38 -1.20 10.37
#